data_14ee89536a5904746601e9baa378cf75
#
_entry.id   14ee89536a5904746601e9baa378cf75
#
_cell.length_a   1.000
_cell.length_b   1.000
_cell.length_c   1.000
_cell.angle_alpha   90.00
_cell.angle_beta   90.00
_cell.angle_gamma   90.00
#
_symmetry.space_group_name_H-M   'P 1'
#
loop_
_entity.id
_entity.type
_entity.pdbx_description
1 polymer ?
#
loop_
_entity_poly.entity_id
_entity_poly.type
_entity_poly.pdbx_seq_one_letter_code
_entity_poly.pdbx_strand_id
1 'polypeptide(L)'
;MRIALGVIAATCATPLAIAAVFGALYSLQVGWFGEQGWPLVKESIALYAAFSAPVAFFLTIAAGGPLSHRLAHLGHTGFRRHAMAGIILGATPFILFDGYVIGTNLLLDVRPAPDINTVKMALRWAALGAWCGLWSAGAYWVVVIRGR
;
A
#
# COMPACT_ATOMS: atom_id res chain seq x y z
N MET A 1 12.34 15.77 -15.35
CA MET A 1 12.68 14.37 -15.62
C MET A 1 12.71 13.50 -14.34
N ARG A 2 13.46 13.85 -13.29
CA ARG A 2 13.59 13.02 -12.05
C ARG A 2 12.26 12.78 -11.31
N ILE A 3 11.35 13.75 -11.24
CA ILE A 3 10.05 13.59 -10.59
C ILE A 3 9.22 12.53 -11.32
N ALA A 4 9.16 12.56 -12.65
CA ALA A 4 8.44 11.56 -13.44
C ALA A 4 9.02 10.16 -13.22
N LEU A 5 10.35 10.03 -13.21
CA LEU A 5 11.03 8.76 -12.89
C LEU A 5 10.70 8.29 -11.46
N GLY A 6 10.62 9.20 -10.50
CA GLY A 6 10.24 8.89 -9.13
C GLY A 6 8.80 8.38 -9.01
N VAL A 7 7.86 9.00 -9.74
CA VAL A 7 6.47 8.53 -9.81
C VAL A 7 6.39 7.14 -10.42
N ILE A 8 7.09 6.91 -11.54
CA ILE A 8 7.14 5.57 -12.18
C ILE A 8 7.73 4.55 -11.22
N ALA A 9 8.86 4.86 -10.59
CA ALA A 9 9.51 3.95 -9.63
C ALA A 9 8.59 3.61 -8.45
N ALA A 10 7.90 4.60 -7.87
CA ALA A 10 6.94 4.39 -6.78
C ALA A 10 5.75 3.52 -7.24
N THR A 11 5.23 3.76 -8.43
CA THR A 11 4.13 2.98 -9.02
C THR A 11 4.52 1.52 -9.25
N CYS A 12 5.73 1.27 -9.76
CA CYS A 12 6.25 -0.09 -9.98
C CYS A 12 6.60 -0.80 -8.66
N ALA A 13 7.04 -0.08 -7.64
CA ALA A 13 7.40 -0.66 -6.35
C ALA A 13 6.19 -1.28 -5.63
N THR A 14 4.98 -0.73 -5.80
CA THR A 14 3.76 -1.21 -5.14
C THR A 14 3.38 -2.64 -5.56
N PRO A 15 3.24 -2.98 -6.85
CA PRO A 15 2.98 -4.36 -7.28
C PRO A 15 4.06 -5.34 -6.82
N LEU A 16 5.33 -4.93 -6.83
CA LEU A 16 6.44 -5.75 -6.35
C LEU A 16 6.34 -6.02 -4.84
N ALA A 17 5.95 -5.01 -4.06
CA ALA A 17 5.73 -5.17 -2.62
C ALA A 17 4.58 -6.14 -2.33
N ILE A 18 3.50 -6.10 -3.09
CA ILE A 18 2.38 -7.04 -3.02
C ILE A 18 2.83 -8.45 -3.38
N ALA A 19 3.53 -8.61 -4.51
CA ALA A 19 4.04 -9.90 -4.94
C ALA A 19 4.97 -10.53 -3.91
N ALA A 20 5.82 -9.73 -3.24
CA ALA A 20 6.70 -10.20 -2.19
C ALA A 20 5.92 -10.73 -0.97
N VAL A 21 4.85 -10.03 -0.53
CA VAL A 21 4.00 -10.49 0.59
C VAL A 21 3.28 -11.79 0.23
N PHE A 22 2.60 -11.85 -0.92
CA PHE A 22 1.87 -13.05 -1.33
C PHE A 22 2.82 -14.22 -1.61
N GLY A 23 3.99 -13.96 -2.22
CA GLY A 23 5.01 -14.98 -2.44
C GLY A 23 5.56 -15.54 -1.12
N ALA A 24 5.83 -14.67 -0.12
CA ALA A 24 6.27 -15.11 1.19
C ALA A 24 5.20 -15.92 1.92
N LEU A 25 3.94 -15.45 1.91
CA LEU A 25 2.82 -16.18 2.52
C LEU A 25 2.63 -17.54 1.86
N TYR A 26 2.72 -17.62 0.54
CA TYR A 26 2.64 -18.89 -0.17
C TYR A 26 3.79 -19.84 0.21
N SER A 27 5.02 -19.33 0.28
CA SER A 27 6.18 -20.13 0.66
C SER A 27 6.07 -20.73 2.06
N LEU A 28 5.43 -19.98 3.00
CA LEU A 28 5.19 -20.43 4.35
C LEU A 28 4.02 -21.43 4.47
N GLN A 29 3.11 -21.44 3.48
CA GLN A 29 1.88 -22.24 3.50
C GLN A 29 1.88 -23.38 2.47
N VAL A 30 3.02 -23.67 1.85
CA VAL A 30 3.14 -24.68 0.77
C VAL A 30 2.54 -26.05 1.14
N GLY A 31 2.54 -26.44 2.42
CA GLY A 31 1.87 -27.66 2.87
C GLY A 31 0.34 -27.60 2.86
N TRP A 32 -0.29 -26.42 2.79
CA TRP A 32 -1.73 -26.22 2.89
C TRP A 32 -2.45 -26.15 1.55
N PHE A 33 -1.80 -25.63 0.50
CA PHE A 33 -2.44 -25.37 -0.80
C PHE A 33 -2.15 -26.43 -1.87
N GLY A 34 -1.16 -27.29 -1.66
CA GLY A 34 -0.76 -28.29 -2.65
C GLY A 34 -0.34 -27.63 -3.99
N GLU A 35 -0.19 -28.46 -5.03
CA GLU A 35 0.17 -27.98 -6.37
C GLU A 35 -0.90 -27.08 -7.01
N GLN A 36 -2.17 -27.22 -6.61
CA GLN A 36 -3.29 -26.42 -7.14
C GLN A 36 -3.35 -25.00 -6.56
N GLY A 37 -2.67 -24.71 -5.46
CA GLY A 37 -2.67 -23.38 -4.83
C GLY A 37 -1.89 -22.32 -5.60
N TRP A 38 -0.87 -22.72 -6.34
CA TRP A 38 -0.02 -21.77 -7.07
C TRP A 38 -0.74 -20.99 -8.19
N PRO A 39 -1.60 -21.57 -9.03
CA PRO A 39 -2.40 -20.79 -9.98
C PRO A 39 -3.26 -19.72 -9.32
N LEU A 40 -3.98 -20.04 -8.24
CA LEU A 40 -4.81 -19.10 -7.49
C LEU A 40 -4.00 -17.95 -6.90
N VAL A 41 -2.80 -18.23 -6.39
CA VAL A 41 -1.89 -17.19 -5.87
C VAL A 41 -1.42 -16.26 -6.97
N LYS A 42 -1.06 -16.78 -8.16
CA LYS A 42 -0.66 -15.97 -9.32
C LYS A 42 -1.78 -15.05 -9.78
N GLU A 43 -3.00 -15.58 -9.89
CA GLU A 43 -4.17 -14.77 -10.28
C GLU A 43 -4.45 -13.67 -9.25
N SER A 44 -4.37 -14.00 -7.96
CA SER A 44 -4.51 -13.01 -6.89
C SER A 44 -3.44 -11.93 -6.97
N ILE A 45 -2.17 -12.29 -7.14
CA ILE A 45 -1.07 -11.32 -7.31
C ILE A 45 -1.33 -10.42 -8.51
N ALA A 46 -1.71 -10.99 -9.66
CA ALA A 46 -1.99 -10.23 -10.88
C ALA A 46 -3.15 -9.25 -10.68
N LEU A 47 -4.23 -9.70 -10.04
CA LEU A 47 -5.40 -8.88 -9.75
C LEU A 47 -5.04 -7.72 -8.81
N TYR A 48 -4.41 -8.01 -7.67
CA TYR A 48 -4.01 -6.97 -6.72
C TYR A 48 -2.98 -6.00 -7.30
N ALA A 49 -2.04 -6.48 -8.12
CA ALA A 49 -1.09 -5.63 -8.82
C ALA A 49 -1.77 -4.70 -9.81
N ALA A 50 -2.74 -5.20 -10.59
CA ALA A 50 -3.50 -4.41 -11.55
C ALA A 50 -4.30 -3.29 -10.90
N PHE A 51 -4.89 -3.53 -9.72
CA PHE A 51 -5.62 -2.49 -8.99
C PHE A 51 -4.72 -1.55 -8.18
N SER A 52 -3.64 -2.06 -7.60
CA SER A 52 -2.78 -1.25 -6.75
C SER A 52 -1.90 -0.26 -7.53
N ALA A 53 -1.50 -0.58 -8.75
CA ALA A 53 -0.65 0.30 -9.54
C ALA A 53 -1.32 1.64 -9.88
N PRO A 54 -2.56 1.70 -10.40
CA PRO A 54 -3.28 2.96 -10.59
C PRO A 54 -3.46 3.74 -9.28
N VAL A 55 -3.85 3.05 -8.20
CA VAL A 55 -4.02 3.70 -6.89
C VAL A 55 -2.71 4.31 -6.39
N ALA A 56 -1.60 3.56 -6.48
CA ALA A 56 -0.28 4.05 -6.12
C ALA A 56 0.15 5.24 -6.98
N PHE A 57 -0.13 5.20 -8.28
CA PHE A 57 0.15 6.31 -9.20
C PHE A 57 -0.58 7.59 -8.78
N PHE A 58 -1.90 7.52 -8.59
CA PHE A 58 -2.69 8.68 -8.17
C PHE A 58 -2.30 9.19 -6.79
N LEU A 59 -2.09 8.32 -5.81
CA LEU A 59 -1.66 8.72 -4.47
C LEU A 59 -0.27 9.35 -4.49
N THR A 60 0.65 8.84 -5.31
CA THR A 60 1.99 9.42 -5.43
C THR A 60 1.94 10.82 -6.03
N ILE A 61 1.13 11.06 -7.06
CA ILE A 61 0.99 12.38 -7.69
C ILE A 61 0.23 13.33 -6.78
N ALA A 62 -0.91 12.91 -6.23
CA ALA A 62 -1.81 13.80 -5.51
C ALA A 62 -1.29 14.17 -4.10
N ALA A 63 -0.62 13.25 -3.43
CA ALA A 63 -0.20 13.44 -2.04
C ALA A 63 1.28 13.14 -1.80
N GLY A 64 1.78 12.01 -2.27
CA GLY A 64 3.14 11.54 -1.98
C GLY A 64 4.24 12.47 -2.51
N GLY A 65 4.13 12.87 -3.77
CA GLY A 65 5.06 13.81 -4.41
C GLY A 65 5.07 15.19 -3.73
N PRO A 66 3.93 15.87 -3.63
CA PRO A 66 3.82 17.15 -2.92
C PRO A 66 4.33 17.10 -1.48
N LEU A 67 3.97 16.06 -0.72
CA LEU A 67 4.42 15.89 0.66
C LEU A 67 5.93 15.67 0.74
N SER A 68 6.49 14.82 -0.11
CA SER A 68 7.94 14.58 -0.18
C SER A 68 8.70 15.84 -0.55
N HIS A 69 8.17 16.63 -1.49
CA HIS A 69 8.76 17.90 -1.89
C HIS A 69 8.75 18.91 -0.73
N ARG A 70 7.63 19.04 -0.02
CA ARG A 70 7.49 19.90 1.15
C ARG A 70 8.43 19.48 2.28
N LEU A 71 8.55 18.18 2.55
CA LEU A 71 9.51 17.67 3.54
C LEU A 71 10.95 18.02 3.17
N ALA A 72 11.31 17.89 1.90
CA ALA A 72 12.64 18.26 1.41
C ALA A 72 12.92 19.78 1.55
N HIS A 73 11.95 20.64 1.25
CA HIS A 73 12.05 22.09 1.46
C HIS A 73 12.23 22.49 2.92
N LEU A 74 11.63 21.73 3.84
CA LEU A 74 11.81 21.93 5.29
C LEU A 74 13.14 21.33 5.81
N GLY A 75 14.06 20.93 4.93
CA GLY A 75 15.34 20.33 5.31
C GLY A 75 15.23 18.86 5.75
N HIS A 76 14.06 18.24 5.57
CA HIS A 76 13.80 16.87 5.99
C HIS A 76 14.08 15.88 4.85
N THR A 77 15.34 15.72 4.48
CA THR A 77 15.79 14.84 3.38
C THR A 77 16.03 13.39 3.80
N GLY A 78 15.93 13.07 5.10
CA GLY A 78 16.19 11.75 5.64
C GLY A 78 15.12 10.72 5.22
N PHE A 79 15.57 9.51 4.85
CA PHE A 79 14.70 8.39 4.45
C PHE A 79 13.57 8.10 5.43
N ARG A 80 13.86 8.08 6.74
CA ARG A 80 12.90 7.75 7.80
C ARG A 80 11.61 8.58 7.72
N ARG A 81 11.70 9.89 7.48
CA ARG A 81 10.52 10.77 7.41
C ARG A 81 9.69 10.51 6.16
N HIS A 82 10.34 10.25 5.03
CA HIS A 82 9.64 9.90 3.79
C HIS A 82 8.98 8.52 3.90
N ALA A 83 9.65 7.56 4.52
CA ALA A 83 9.10 6.23 4.82
C ALA A 83 7.86 6.33 5.72
N MET A 84 7.91 7.10 6.81
CA MET A 84 6.75 7.32 7.68
C MET A 84 5.58 7.97 6.95
N ALA A 85 5.84 8.98 6.12
CA ALA A 85 4.82 9.60 5.29
C ALA A 85 4.19 8.58 4.33
N GLY A 86 4.98 7.71 3.71
CA GLY A 86 4.50 6.65 2.83
C GLY A 86 3.63 5.62 3.56
N ILE A 87 4.06 5.19 4.74
CA ILE A 87 3.28 4.27 5.60
C ILE A 87 1.90 4.86 5.90
N ILE A 88 1.85 6.11 6.34
CA ILE A 88 0.60 6.80 6.68
C ILE A 88 -0.28 6.93 5.44
N LEU A 89 0.26 7.44 4.33
CA LEU A 89 -0.50 7.61 3.08
C LEU A 89 -0.99 6.28 2.51
N GLY A 90 -0.21 5.21 2.63
CA GLY A 90 -0.60 3.90 2.16
C GLY A 90 -1.70 3.25 3.00
N ALA A 91 -1.68 3.41 4.32
CA ALA A 91 -2.70 2.88 5.22
C ALA A 91 -4.02 3.67 5.17
N THR A 92 -3.95 4.99 4.96
CA THR A 92 -5.09 5.92 5.06
C THR A 92 -6.30 5.51 4.22
N PRO A 93 -6.18 5.17 2.91
CA PRO A 93 -7.33 4.79 2.09
C PRO A 93 -8.10 3.59 2.66
N PHE A 94 -7.39 2.60 3.19
CA PHE A 94 -8.01 1.40 3.76
C PHE A 94 -8.71 1.72 5.07
N ILE A 95 -8.08 2.51 5.96
CA ILE A 95 -8.68 2.92 7.22
C ILE A 95 -9.94 3.76 6.98
N LEU A 96 -9.90 4.68 6.01
CA LEU A 96 -11.06 5.51 5.67
C LEU A 96 -12.18 4.70 5.04
N PHE A 97 -11.86 3.77 4.13
CA PHE A 97 -12.84 2.91 3.49
C PHE A 97 -13.52 1.98 4.49
N ASP A 98 -12.75 1.27 5.30
CA ASP A 98 -13.28 0.37 6.32
C ASP A 98 -14.06 1.15 7.38
N GLY A 99 -13.57 2.32 7.81
CA GLY A 99 -14.28 3.20 8.72
C GLY A 99 -15.61 3.70 8.15
N TYR A 100 -15.64 4.04 6.85
CA TYR A 100 -16.87 4.41 6.15
C TYR A 100 -17.87 3.25 6.10
N VAL A 101 -17.41 2.05 5.69
CA VAL A 101 -18.27 0.85 5.60
C VAL A 101 -18.81 0.46 6.96
N ILE A 102 -17.98 0.45 8.00
CA ILE A 102 -18.42 0.14 9.36
C ILE A 102 -19.40 1.21 9.85
N GLY A 103 -19.08 2.49 9.67
CA GLY A 103 -19.92 3.60 10.11
C GLY A 103 -21.28 3.61 9.42
N THR A 104 -21.35 3.40 8.11
CA THR A 104 -22.63 3.34 7.38
C THR A 104 -23.47 2.15 7.79
N ASN A 105 -22.88 0.98 8.01
CA ASN A 105 -23.60 -0.20 8.48
C ASN A 105 -24.19 -0.01 9.88
N LEU A 106 -23.46 0.66 10.78
CA LEU A 106 -23.96 0.98 12.12
C LEU A 106 -25.07 2.04 12.09
N LEU A 107 -24.92 3.09 11.26
CA LEU A 107 -25.92 4.17 11.17
C LEU A 107 -27.22 3.71 10.51
N LEU A 108 -27.16 2.79 9.56
CA LEU A 108 -28.33 2.33 8.81
C LEU A 108 -28.95 1.07 9.42
N ASP A 109 -28.39 0.55 10.50
CA ASP A 109 -28.83 -0.70 11.16
C ASP A 109 -28.97 -1.89 10.20
N VAL A 110 -28.13 -1.90 9.15
CA VAL A 110 -28.21 -2.88 8.06
C VAL A 110 -27.56 -4.21 8.43
N ARG A 111 -26.61 -4.18 9.37
CA ARG A 111 -25.85 -5.37 9.81
C ARG A 111 -25.58 -5.31 11.32
N PRO A 112 -25.40 -6.49 11.95
CA PRO A 112 -24.94 -6.55 13.33
C PRO A 112 -23.61 -5.82 13.49
N ALA A 113 -23.31 -5.39 14.71
CA ALA A 113 -22.05 -4.72 15.05
C ALA A 113 -20.85 -5.50 14.50
N PRO A 114 -19.79 -4.80 14.03
CA PRO A 114 -18.63 -5.45 13.45
C PRO A 114 -18.01 -6.44 14.45
N ASP A 115 -17.85 -7.67 14.00
CA ASP A 115 -17.20 -8.71 14.80
C ASP A 115 -15.68 -8.53 14.78
N ILE A 116 -15.00 -9.31 15.63
CA ILE A 116 -13.54 -9.27 15.73
C ILE A 116 -12.84 -9.63 14.42
N ASN A 117 -13.50 -10.41 13.54
CA ASN A 117 -12.94 -10.81 12.26
C ASN A 117 -12.97 -9.64 11.26
N THR A 118 -14.03 -8.84 11.29
CA THR A 118 -14.12 -7.60 10.51
C THR A 118 -12.98 -6.64 10.88
N VAL A 119 -12.75 -6.44 12.18
CA VAL A 119 -11.64 -5.58 12.66
C VAL A 119 -10.27 -6.15 12.25
N LYS A 120 -10.06 -7.46 12.40
CA LYS A 120 -8.81 -8.11 11.96
C LYS A 120 -8.59 -7.95 10.46
N MET A 121 -9.64 -8.03 9.66
CA MET A 121 -9.55 -7.86 8.20
C MET A 121 -9.16 -6.43 7.84
N ALA A 122 -9.81 -5.43 8.43
CA ALA A 122 -9.47 -4.02 8.26
C ALA A 122 -7.99 -3.73 8.61
N LEU A 123 -7.51 -4.26 9.73
CA LEU A 123 -6.11 -4.12 10.14
C LEU A 123 -5.14 -4.76 9.14
N ARG A 124 -5.48 -5.92 8.57
CA ARG A 124 -4.66 -6.58 7.54
C ARG A 124 -4.55 -5.74 6.27
N TRP A 125 -5.65 -5.17 5.81
CA TRP A 125 -5.65 -4.27 4.64
C TRP A 125 -4.88 -2.99 4.91
N ALA A 126 -5.06 -2.37 6.06
CA ALA A 126 -4.28 -1.19 6.46
C ALA A 126 -2.78 -1.49 6.55
N ALA A 127 -2.39 -2.66 7.09
CA ALA A 127 -1.00 -3.10 7.14
C ALA A 127 -0.41 -3.33 5.75
N LEU A 128 -1.17 -3.95 4.82
CA LEU A 128 -0.74 -4.13 3.43
C LEU A 128 -0.57 -2.78 2.73
N GLY A 129 -1.51 -1.85 2.94
CA GLY A 129 -1.41 -0.49 2.42
C GLY A 129 -0.19 0.26 2.96
N ALA A 130 0.08 0.16 4.26
CA ALA A 130 1.27 0.72 4.91
C ALA A 130 2.57 0.15 4.32
N TRP A 131 2.62 -1.15 4.09
CA TRP A 131 3.73 -1.83 3.44
C TRP A 131 3.96 -1.32 2.02
N CYS A 132 2.92 -1.26 1.20
CA CYS A 132 2.98 -0.71 -0.15
C CYS A 132 3.44 0.75 -0.16
N GLY A 133 2.93 1.56 0.76
CA GLY A 133 3.31 2.96 0.93
C GLY A 133 4.77 3.14 1.32
N LEU A 134 5.31 2.27 2.18
CA LEU A 134 6.73 2.25 2.54
C LEU A 134 7.61 2.04 1.30
N TRP A 135 7.30 1.03 0.49
CA TRP A 135 8.07 0.72 -0.72
C TRP A 135 7.98 1.81 -1.77
N SER A 136 6.78 2.35 -2.01
CA SER A 136 6.57 3.46 -2.94
C SER A 136 7.34 4.71 -2.52
N ALA A 137 7.27 5.08 -1.23
CA ALA A 137 7.99 6.23 -0.69
C ALA A 137 9.50 6.01 -0.74
N GLY A 138 9.96 4.79 -0.48
CA GLY A 138 11.37 4.41 -0.58
C GLY A 138 11.90 4.56 -2.01
N ALA A 139 11.18 4.02 -2.99
CA ALA A 139 11.54 4.13 -4.40
C ALA A 139 11.57 5.61 -4.85
N TYR A 140 10.55 6.38 -4.49
CA TYR A 140 10.52 7.82 -4.79
C TYR A 140 11.68 8.57 -4.14
N TRP A 141 11.97 8.29 -2.87
CA TRP A 141 13.06 8.93 -2.13
C TRP A 141 14.43 8.65 -2.78
N VAL A 142 14.70 7.40 -3.16
CA VAL A 142 15.98 7.03 -3.83
C VAL A 142 16.16 7.80 -5.12
N VAL A 143 15.11 7.89 -5.95
CA VAL A 143 15.19 8.49 -7.30
C VAL A 143 15.20 10.02 -7.25
N VAL A 144 14.38 10.63 -6.38
CA VAL A 144 14.13 12.07 -6.42
C VAL A 144 14.93 12.83 -5.37
N ILE A 145 14.97 12.31 -4.15
CA ILE A 145 15.53 13.06 -3.00
C ILE A 145 17.02 12.76 -2.82
N ARG A 146 17.40 11.48 -2.76
CA ARG A 146 18.82 11.10 -2.57
C ARG A 146 19.70 11.50 -3.74
N GLY A 147 19.15 11.59 -4.94
CA GLY A 147 19.88 11.97 -6.15
C GLY A 147 20.12 13.50 -6.30
N ARG A 148 19.69 14.33 -5.32
CA ARG A 148 20.00 15.77 -5.27
C ARG A 148 21.29 16.01 -4.52
#